data_b884487d4779e908bf1b741459ea674c
#
_entry.id   b884487d4779e908bf1b741459ea674c
#
_cell.length_a   1.000
_cell.length_b   1.000
_cell.length_c   1.000
_cell.angle_alpha   90.00
_cell.angle_beta   90.00
_cell.angle_gamma   90.00
#
_symmetry.space_group_name_H-M   'P 1'
#
loop_
_entity.id
_entity.type
_entity.pdbx_description
1 polymer ?
#
loop_
_entity_poly.entity_id
_entity_poly.type
_entity_poly.pdbx_seq_one_letter_code
_entity_poly.pdbx_strand_id
1 'polypeptide(L)'
;MIGRWVQAAAAQAGRLLVVLDLACQARVRVLCLDEIFLHREPVLMAIEPHSMAWMAGQRGPDRSGESWCEVLTHWTCLEHVIADGGQGLERGVKLANAARCTQGEAAEAISRQAITIGLDVFHTQRELERVIQRQWKQAERQLEMASQADAKVARYRRQGREPRGVSGVAGRAWRKAERLCDQAGNAQEAVQQITAALAWFDAQGRLYCRQTAQAQLDEASQQLQGTCWSKVKRLLRDERTLRHLDRLSEHLTSAVSEPMLRDALTRLWYMNDQIRQAQGDACMRLRQLVVIEQVLCERLCAQWQSAYRRVDELLRHAVRASSAVECVNSVVRMHQGRHRHVSQGLLDLKRLYWNCRVFREGKRKGKSPYDLLGLHLPSSDWGQLLQMTPEELGQKLLTQ
;
A
#
# COMPACT_ATOMS: atom_id res chain seq x y z
N MET A 1 -33.91 -9.03 -21.70
CA MET A 1 -33.15 -8.13 -22.64
C MET A 1 -31.88 -7.60 -22.01
N ILE A 2 -31.92 -6.98 -20.82
CA ILE A 2 -30.74 -6.41 -20.10
C ILE A 2 -29.62 -7.47 -19.87
N GLY A 3 -29.96 -8.69 -19.44
CA GLY A 3 -28.96 -9.72 -19.17
C GLY A 3 -28.15 -10.16 -20.41
N ARG A 4 -28.78 -10.26 -21.58
CA ARG A 4 -28.07 -10.57 -22.83
C ARG A 4 -27.14 -9.46 -23.26
N TRP A 5 -27.56 -8.20 -23.10
CA TRP A 5 -26.69 -7.05 -23.38
C TRP A 5 -25.45 -7.02 -22.47
N VAL A 6 -25.62 -7.25 -21.17
CA VAL A 6 -24.50 -7.31 -20.20
C VAL A 6 -23.53 -8.43 -20.57
N GLN A 7 -24.02 -9.61 -20.99
CA GLN A 7 -23.15 -10.71 -21.40
C GLN A 7 -22.36 -10.37 -22.69
N ALA A 8 -23.01 -9.77 -23.68
CA ALA A 8 -22.35 -9.35 -24.90
C ALA A 8 -21.30 -8.25 -24.64
N ALA A 9 -21.65 -7.23 -23.81
CA ALA A 9 -20.73 -6.19 -23.41
C ALA A 9 -19.54 -6.73 -22.61
N ALA A 10 -19.76 -7.70 -21.73
CA ALA A 10 -18.72 -8.37 -20.95
C ALA A 10 -17.73 -9.15 -21.83
N ALA A 11 -18.24 -9.90 -22.80
CA ALA A 11 -17.40 -10.62 -23.78
C ALA A 11 -16.59 -9.65 -24.64
N GLN A 12 -17.20 -8.54 -25.05
CA GLN A 12 -16.51 -7.51 -25.84
C GLN A 12 -15.43 -6.80 -24.99
N ALA A 13 -15.73 -6.45 -23.73
CA ALA A 13 -14.76 -5.85 -22.83
C ALA A 13 -13.52 -6.74 -22.67
N GLY A 14 -13.69 -8.06 -22.49
CA GLY A 14 -12.57 -8.99 -22.41
C GLY A 14 -11.67 -8.95 -23.66
N ARG A 15 -12.26 -8.92 -24.88
CA ARG A 15 -11.47 -8.81 -26.13
C ARG A 15 -10.72 -7.49 -26.24
N LEU A 16 -11.35 -6.37 -25.88
CA LEU A 16 -10.69 -5.05 -25.92
C LEU A 16 -9.58 -4.94 -24.88
N LEU A 17 -9.76 -5.54 -23.69
CA LEU A 17 -8.74 -5.53 -22.65
C LEU A 17 -7.45 -6.23 -23.07
N VAL A 18 -7.51 -7.26 -23.91
CA VAL A 18 -6.29 -7.88 -24.48
C VAL A 18 -5.45 -6.86 -25.23
N VAL A 19 -6.08 -6.04 -26.08
CA VAL A 19 -5.40 -5.00 -26.86
C VAL A 19 -4.87 -3.88 -25.95
N LEU A 20 -5.70 -3.45 -24.99
CA LEU A 20 -5.32 -2.39 -24.05
C LEU A 20 -4.17 -2.82 -23.13
N ASP A 21 -4.17 -4.07 -22.66
CA ASP A 21 -3.10 -4.62 -21.85
C ASP A 21 -1.77 -4.70 -22.60
N LEU A 22 -1.81 -5.12 -23.88
CA LEU A 22 -0.63 -5.10 -24.76
C LEU A 22 -0.07 -3.67 -24.90
N ALA A 23 -0.94 -2.68 -25.12
CA ALA A 23 -0.54 -1.28 -25.22
C ALA A 23 0.03 -0.72 -23.90
N CYS A 24 -0.33 -1.32 -22.75
CA CYS A 24 0.16 -0.93 -21.43
C CYS A 24 1.45 -1.65 -21.00
N GLN A 25 1.87 -2.74 -21.65
CA GLN A 25 2.97 -3.59 -21.17
C GLN A 25 4.26 -2.82 -20.86
N ALA A 26 4.65 -1.88 -21.71
CA ALA A 26 5.86 -1.09 -21.54
C ALA A 26 5.75 0.02 -20.48
N ARG A 27 4.53 0.33 -20.03
CA ARG A 27 4.23 1.42 -19.08
C ARG A 27 4.13 0.95 -17.62
N VAL A 28 3.84 -0.33 -17.41
CA VAL A 28 3.63 -0.91 -16.08
C VAL A 28 4.98 -1.34 -15.49
N ARG A 29 5.47 -0.57 -14.53
CA ARG A 29 6.73 -0.86 -13.81
C ARG A 29 6.52 -1.30 -12.37
N VAL A 30 5.43 -0.89 -11.76
CA VAL A 30 5.08 -1.23 -10.37
C VAL A 30 3.65 -1.74 -10.31
N LEU A 31 3.39 -2.80 -9.56
CA LEU A 31 2.04 -3.29 -9.29
C LEU A 31 1.83 -3.48 -7.79
N CYS A 32 0.67 -3.07 -7.30
CA CYS A 32 0.14 -3.49 -6.02
C CYS A 32 -0.73 -4.73 -6.25
N LEU A 33 -0.45 -5.79 -5.50
CA LEU A 33 -1.09 -7.10 -5.66
C LEU A 33 -1.85 -7.48 -4.40
N ASP A 34 -3.02 -8.07 -4.58
CA ASP A 34 -3.85 -8.60 -3.49
C ASP A 34 -4.76 -9.70 -4.00
N GLU A 35 -5.34 -10.47 -3.09
CA GLU A 35 -6.31 -11.52 -3.37
C GLU A 35 -7.64 -11.18 -2.72
N ILE A 36 -8.70 -11.21 -3.50
CA ILE A 36 -10.06 -11.14 -2.95
C ILE A 36 -10.80 -12.44 -3.25
N PHE A 37 -11.77 -12.74 -2.43
CA PHE A 37 -12.61 -13.94 -2.62
C PHE A 37 -14.01 -13.53 -3.01
N LEU A 38 -14.44 -13.96 -4.18
CA LEU A 38 -15.81 -13.83 -4.65
C LEU A 38 -16.47 -15.19 -4.60
N HIS A 39 -17.44 -15.37 -3.68
CA HIS A 39 -18.11 -16.66 -3.48
C HIS A 39 -17.16 -17.86 -3.27
N ARG A 40 -16.10 -17.67 -2.47
CA ARG A 40 -15.02 -18.62 -2.16
C ARG A 40 -14.00 -18.88 -3.27
N GLU A 41 -14.16 -18.29 -4.44
CA GLU A 41 -13.17 -18.36 -5.50
C GLU A 41 -12.20 -17.16 -5.43
N PRO A 42 -10.90 -17.40 -5.54
CA PRO A 42 -9.93 -16.32 -5.51
C PRO A 42 -9.98 -15.49 -6.79
N VAL A 43 -9.81 -14.20 -6.65
CA VAL A 43 -9.57 -13.25 -7.74
C VAL A 43 -8.24 -12.57 -7.49
N LEU A 44 -7.32 -12.74 -8.41
CA LEU A 44 -6.00 -12.12 -8.36
C LEU A 44 -6.12 -10.69 -8.87
N MET A 45 -5.79 -9.74 -8.01
CA MET A 45 -5.94 -8.31 -8.28
C MET A 45 -4.58 -7.66 -8.45
N ALA A 46 -4.40 -6.91 -9.55
CA ALA A 46 -3.20 -6.13 -9.80
C ALA A 46 -3.57 -4.71 -10.22
N ILE A 47 -3.05 -3.72 -9.49
CA ILE A 47 -3.32 -2.30 -9.70
C ILE A 47 -2.00 -1.56 -9.89
N GLU A 48 -1.89 -0.72 -10.91
CA GLU A 48 -0.80 0.23 -11.03
C GLU A 48 -1.08 1.43 -10.08
N PRO A 49 -0.22 1.68 -9.08
CA PRO A 49 -0.60 2.55 -7.96
C PRO A 49 -0.66 4.04 -8.27
N HIS A 50 0.06 4.52 -9.30
CA HIS A 50 0.09 5.96 -9.63
C HIS A 50 -1.14 6.39 -10.40
N SER A 51 -1.47 5.64 -11.44
CA SER A 51 -2.65 5.86 -12.28
C SER A 51 -3.93 5.34 -11.64
N MET A 52 -3.85 4.39 -10.71
CA MET A 52 -4.97 3.57 -10.24
C MET A 52 -5.53 2.64 -11.32
N ALA A 53 -4.76 2.37 -12.37
CA ALA A 53 -5.18 1.47 -13.42
C ALA A 53 -5.30 0.04 -12.91
N TRP A 54 -6.46 -0.54 -13.11
CA TRP A 54 -6.73 -1.93 -12.76
C TRP A 54 -6.20 -2.85 -13.86
N MET A 55 -5.01 -3.42 -13.63
CA MET A 55 -4.24 -4.15 -14.62
C MET A 55 -4.58 -5.64 -14.69
N ALA A 56 -5.01 -6.26 -13.59
CA ALA A 56 -5.55 -7.62 -13.59
C ALA A 56 -6.68 -7.77 -12.56
N GLY A 57 -7.70 -8.53 -12.94
CA GLY A 57 -8.79 -8.98 -12.08
C GLY A 57 -9.16 -10.38 -12.55
N GLN A 58 -8.28 -11.35 -12.30
CA GLN A 58 -8.38 -12.70 -12.85
C GLN A 58 -8.97 -13.65 -11.81
N ARG A 59 -10.13 -14.21 -12.12
CA ARG A 59 -10.65 -15.38 -11.37
C ARG A 59 -9.78 -16.57 -11.72
N GLY A 60 -9.18 -17.16 -10.69
CA GLY A 60 -8.35 -18.34 -10.84
C GLY A 60 -8.99 -19.56 -10.17
N PRO A 61 -8.55 -20.77 -10.51
CA PRO A 61 -8.91 -21.97 -9.76
C PRO A 61 -8.35 -21.92 -8.34
N ASP A 62 -7.24 -21.21 -8.16
CA ASP A 62 -6.50 -21.07 -6.92
C ASP A 62 -5.69 -19.76 -6.89
N ARG A 63 -4.89 -19.62 -5.84
CA ARG A 63 -3.91 -18.52 -5.63
C ARG A 63 -2.47 -19.04 -5.59
N SER A 64 -2.20 -20.05 -6.41
CA SER A 64 -0.88 -20.67 -6.50
C SER A 64 0.18 -19.75 -7.10
N GLY A 65 1.44 -20.16 -7.02
CA GLY A 65 2.52 -19.45 -7.68
C GLY A 65 2.39 -19.46 -9.19
N GLU A 66 1.83 -20.51 -9.74
CA GLU A 66 1.58 -20.69 -11.17
C GLU A 66 0.56 -19.67 -11.68
N SER A 67 -0.58 -19.52 -10.98
CA SER A 67 -1.60 -18.52 -11.32
C SER A 67 -1.06 -17.08 -11.22
N TRP A 68 -0.26 -16.77 -10.21
CA TRP A 68 0.40 -15.47 -10.12
C TRP A 68 1.48 -15.27 -11.18
N CYS A 69 2.22 -16.31 -11.56
CA CYS A 69 3.20 -16.26 -12.63
C CYS A 69 2.56 -15.81 -13.97
N GLU A 70 1.41 -16.37 -14.32
CA GLU A 70 0.65 -15.99 -15.52
C GLU A 70 0.31 -14.48 -15.52
N VAL A 71 -0.18 -13.97 -14.38
CA VAL A 71 -0.50 -12.53 -14.25
C VAL A 71 0.73 -11.66 -14.40
N LEU A 72 1.87 -12.05 -13.80
CA LEU A 72 3.08 -11.23 -13.75
C LEU A 72 3.88 -11.25 -15.05
N THR A 73 3.94 -12.38 -15.75
CA THR A 73 4.70 -12.51 -17.01
C THR A 73 4.12 -11.69 -18.14
N HIS A 74 2.84 -11.34 -18.05
CA HIS A 74 2.19 -10.45 -18.99
C HIS A 74 2.84 -9.05 -19.04
N TRP A 75 3.40 -8.55 -17.92
CA TRP A 75 3.96 -7.20 -17.79
C TRP A 75 5.48 -7.21 -17.98
N THR A 76 5.92 -7.01 -19.21
CA THR A 76 7.33 -7.18 -19.62
C THR A 76 8.30 -6.21 -18.94
N CYS A 77 7.86 -4.99 -18.62
CA CYS A 77 8.64 -3.94 -17.97
C CYS A 77 8.42 -3.84 -16.45
N LEU A 78 7.74 -4.83 -15.85
CA LEU A 78 7.48 -4.84 -14.41
C LEU A 78 8.79 -5.02 -13.63
N GLU A 79 9.08 -4.10 -12.72
CA GLU A 79 10.31 -4.05 -11.90
C GLU A 79 10.03 -4.39 -10.43
N HIS A 80 8.82 -4.06 -9.96
CA HIS A 80 8.50 -4.16 -8.55
C HIS A 80 7.05 -4.52 -8.30
N VAL A 81 6.83 -5.34 -7.27
CA VAL A 81 5.48 -5.62 -6.76
C VAL A 81 5.42 -5.34 -5.25
N ILE A 82 4.26 -4.86 -4.81
CA ILE A 82 3.94 -4.62 -3.40
C ILE A 82 2.79 -5.54 -3.03
N ALA A 83 2.97 -6.34 -1.98
CA ALA A 83 2.02 -7.37 -1.59
C ALA A 83 2.06 -7.70 -0.09
N ASP A 84 1.07 -8.45 0.38
CA ASP A 84 0.93 -8.85 1.79
C ASP A 84 1.88 -9.98 2.25
N GLY A 85 2.73 -10.51 1.36
CA GLY A 85 3.66 -11.60 1.66
C GLY A 85 3.03 -12.99 1.59
N GLY A 86 1.96 -13.17 0.84
CA GLY A 86 1.36 -14.49 0.55
C GLY A 86 2.35 -15.43 -0.16
N GLN A 87 2.43 -16.69 0.28
CA GLN A 87 3.38 -17.67 -0.26
C GLN A 87 3.18 -17.93 -1.77
N GLY A 88 1.93 -17.98 -2.23
CA GLY A 88 1.62 -18.15 -3.65
C GLY A 88 2.17 -17.00 -4.50
N LEU A 89 2.01 -15.78 -4.04
CA LEU A 89 2.50 -14.59 -4.70
C LEU A 89 4.04 -14.55 -4.74
N GLU A 90 4.70 -14.87 -3.64
CA GLU A 90 6.16 -14.96 -3.59
C GLU A 90 6.70 -16.02 -4.58
N ARG A 91 6.07 -17.19 -4.62
CA ARG A 91 6.39 -18.24 -5.60
C ARG A 91 6.11 -17.76 -7.03
N GLY A 92 5.01 -17.04 -7.27
CA GLY A 92 4.68 -16.48 -8.58
C GLY A 92 5.74 -15.53 -9.11
N VAL A 93 6.28 -14.64 -8.27
CA VAL A 93 7.39 -13.76 -8.65
C VAL A 93 8.66 -14.55 -8.96
N LYS A 94 8.98 -15.57 -8.17
CA LYS A 94 10.15 -16.45 -8.46
C LYS A 94 10.01 -17.16 -9.81
N LEU A 95 8.82 -17.69 -10.12
CA LEU A 95 8.55 -18.34 -11.39
C LEU A 95 8.58 -17.34 -12.57
N ALA A 96 7.99 -16.15 -12.40
CA ALA A 96 8.03 -15.11 -13.41
C ALA A 96 9.46 -14.62 -13.70
N ASN A 97 10.30 -14.49 -12.67
CA ASN A 97 11.72 -14.18 -12.86
C ASN A 97 12.48 -15.29 -13.60
N ALA A 98 12.24 -16.56 -13.27
CA ALA A 98 12.83 -17.69 -13.98
C ALA A 98 12.41 -17.71 -15.47
N ALA A 99 11.12 -17.47 -15.77
CA ALA A 99 10.62 -17.38 -17.14
C ALA A 99 11.27 -16.24 -17.93
N ARG A 100 11.55 -15.10 -17.29
CA ARG A 100 12.26 -13.97 -17.92
C ARG A 100 13.71 -14.28 -18.27
N CYS A 101 14.41 -15.06 -17.44
CA CYS A 101 15.79 -15.47 -17.71
C CYS A 101 15.86 -16.39 -18.93
N THR A 102 14.93 -17.33 -19.09
CA THR A 102 14.91 -18.27 -20.22
C THR A 102 14.55 -17.62 -21.56
N GLN A 103 13.76 -16.55 -21.54
CA GLN A 103 13.39 -15.79 -22.76
C GLN A 103 14.51 -14.84 -23.24
N GLY A 104 15.48 -14.50 -22.37
CA GLY A 104 16.57 -13.56 -22.67
C GLY A 104 17.65 -14.10 -23.58
N GLU A 105 17.76 -15.42 -23.76
CA GLU A 105 18.74 -16.05 -24.64
C GLU A 105 18.41 -15.93 -26.14
N ALA A 106 17.18 -15.54 -26.50
CA ALA A 106 16.69 -15.50 -27.87
C ALA A 106 16.41 -14.11 -28.44
N ALA A 107 16.48 -13.02 -27.66
CA ALA A 107 16.20 -11.67 -28.12
C ALA A 107 17.24 -10.70 -27.54
N GLU A 108 17.76 -9.79 -28.38
CA GLU A 108 18.73 -8.75 -28.06
C GLU A 108 18.53 -8.15 -26.66
N ALA A 109 19.60 -8.21 -25.86
CA ALA A 109 19.68 -7.97 -24.43
C ALA A 109 19.22 -6.55 -24.00
N ILE A 110 17.92 -6.33 -23.92
CA ILE A 110 17.39 -5.48 -22.88
C ILE A 110 17.46 -6.36 -21.62
N SER A 111 18.47 -6.13 -20.78
CA SER A 111 18.62 -6.77 -19.47
C SER A 111 17.33 -6.57 -18.68
N ARG A 112 16.42 -7.53 -18.75
CA ARG A 112 15.15 -7.48 -18.01
C ARG A 112 15.48 -7.65 -16.54
N GLN A 113 15.47 -6.55 -15.82
CA GLN A 113 15.70 -6.54 -14.38
C GLN A 113 14.70 -7.50 -13.70
N ALA A 114 15.20 -8.27 -12.72
CA ALA A 114 14.35 -9.17 -11.94
C ALA A 114 13.28 -8.37 -11.19
N ILE A 115 12.06 -8.91 -11.16
CA ILE A 115 10.96 -8.34 -10.36
C ILE A 115 11.31 -8.47 -8.89
N THR A 116 11.31 -7.35 -8.18
CA THR A 116 11.53 -7.31 -6.72
C THR A 116 10.20 -7.28 -5.97
N ILE A 117 10.18 -7.83 -4.75
CA ILE A 117 8.98 -7.82 -3.88
C ILE A 117 9.24 -6.88 -2.70
N GLY A 118 8.31 -5.96 -2.44
CA GLY A 118 8.17 -5.22 -1.19
C GLY A 118 6.96 -5.70 -0.40
N LEU A 119 7.10 -5.81 0.92
CA LEU A 119 5.93 -6.03 1.77
C LEU A 119 5.12 -4.74 1.90
N ASP A 120 3.82 -4.92 1.93
CA ASP A 120 2.89 -3.82 2.08
C ASP A 120 2.94 -3.23 3.50
N VAL A 121 3.43 -2.00 3.59
CA VAL A 121 3.50 -1.25 4.85
C VAL A 121 2.11 -1.04 5.46
N PHE A 122 1.08 -0.84 4.65
CA PHE A 122 -0.30 -0.69 5.13
C PHE A 122 -0.78 -1.95 5.85
N HIS A 123 -0.55 -3.14 5.29
CA HIS A 123 -0.90 -4.39 5.93
C HIS A 123 -0.12 -4.62 7.23
N THR A 124 1.15 -4.24 7.27
CA THR A 124 1.96 -4.30 8.49
C THR A 124 1.40 -3.36 9.58
N GLN A 125 1.07 -2.12 9.23
CA GLN A 125 0.46 -1.15 10.15
C GLN A 125 -0.92 -1.62 10.64
N ARG A 126 -1.76 -2.13 9.75
CA ARG A 126 -3.07 -2.68 10.09
C ARG A 126 -2.98 -3.86 11.06
N GLU A 127 -1.97 -4.72 10.92
CA GLU A 127 -1.74 -5.82 11.85
C GLU A 127 -1.29 -5.31 13.23
N LEU A 128 -0.41 -4.31 13.28
CA LEU A 128 -0.04 -3.61 14.52
C LEU A 128 -1.27 -3.03 15.23
N GLU A 129 -2.08 -2.26 14.53
CA GLU A 129 -3.30 -1.66 15.06
C GLU A 129 -4.28 -2.70 15.57
N ARG A 130 -4.45 -3.80 14.83
CA ARG A 130 -5.34 -4.89 15.23
C ARG A 130 -4.94 -5.52 16.56
N VAL A 131 -3.64 -5.72 16.80
CA VAL A 131 -3.14 -6.34 18.04
C VAL A 131 -3.26 -5.35 19.20
N ILE A 132 -2.84 -4.09 19.02
CA ILE A 132 -2.91 -3.09 20.09
C ILE A 132 -4.35 -2.79 20.51
N GLN A 133 -5.29 -2.70 19.58
CA GLN A 133 -6.71 -2.53 19.91
C GLN A 133 -7.26 -3.69 20.74
N ARG A 134 -6.82 -4.93 20.49
CA ARG A 134 -7.20 -6.08 21.31
C ARG A 134 -6.65 -6.00 22.72
N GLN A 135 -5.41 -5.54 22.89
CA GLN A 135 -4.82 -5.35 24.21
C GLN A 135 -5.55 -4.27 25.00
N TRP A 136 -5.87 -3.13 24.39
CA TRP A 136 -6.67 -2.09 25.03
C TRP A 136 -8.06 -2.58 25.44
N LYS A 137 -8.78 -3.28 24.57
CA LYS A 137 -10.06 -3.89 24.93
C LYS A 137 -9.95 -4.89 26.08
N GLN A 138 -8.83 -5.58 26.21
CA GLN A 138 -8.60 -6.49 27.34
C GLN A 138 -8.35 -5.70 28.65
N ALA A 139 -7.57 -4.63 28.59
CA ALA A 139 -7.33 -3.73 29.72
C ALA A 139 -8.64 -3.06 30.19
N GLU A 140 -9.44 -2.51 29.27
CA GLU A 140 -10.74 -1.91 29.54
C GLU A 140 -11.69 -2.88 30.27
N ARG A 141 -11.83 -4.10 29.72
CA ARG A 141 -12.67 -5.14 30.40
C ARG A 141 -12.18 -5.46 31.81
N GLN A 142 -10.87 -5.46 32.04
CA GLN A 142 -10.33 -5.73 33.35
C GLN A 142 -10.53 -4.55 34.30
N LEU A 143 -10.48 -3.30 33.82
CA LEU A 143 -10.86 -2.10 34.59
C LEU A 143 -12.33 -2.13 34.99
N GLU A 144 -13.22 -2.52 34.08
CA GLU A 144 -14.64 -2.69 34.39
C GLU A 144 -14.86 -3.74 35.49
N MET A 145 -14.16 -4.89 35.40
CA MET A 145 -14.23 -5.94 36.42
C MET A 145 -13.69 -5.45 37.79
N ALA A 146 -12.62 -4.67 37.79
CA ALA A 146 -12.06 -4.10 39.01
C ALA A 146 -13.03 -3.08 39.66
N SER A 147 -13.64 -2.22 38.87
CA SER A 147 -14.66 -1.26 39.29
C SER A 147 -15.91 -1.97 39.88
N GLN A 148 -16.38 -3.02 39.22
CA GLN A 148 -17.48 -3.83 39.74
C GLN A 148 -17.15 -4.51 41.08
N ALA A 149 -15.91 -5.01 41.21
CA ALA A 149 -15.43 -5.57 42.48
C ALA A 149 -15.39 -4.52 43.61
N ASP A 150 -14.93 -3.30 43.33
CA ASP A 150 -14.96 -2.19 44.25
C ASP A 150 -16.39 -1.76 44.64
N ALA A 151 -17.28 -1.68 43.69
CA ALA A 151 -18.69 -1.41 43.95
C ALA A 151 -19.30 -2.45 44.91
N LYS A 152 -18.88 -3.72 44.80
CA LYS A 152 -19.26 -4.79 45.73
C LYS A 152 -18.69 -4.58 47.13
N VAL A 153 -17.44 -4.16 47.23
CA VAL A 153 -16.82 -3.79 48.55
C VAL A 153 -17.58 -2.63 49.20
N ALA A 154 -17.89 -1.57 48.43
CA ALA A 154 -18.66 -0.45 48.91
C ALA A 154 -20.06 -0.82 49.39
N ARG A 155 -20.73 -1.76 48.65
CA ARG A 155 -22.03 -2.29 49.05
C ARG A 155 -21.97 -3.05 50.39
N TYR A 156 -20.97 -3.89 50.59
CA TYR A 156 -20.77 -4.63 51.86
C TYR A 156 -20.57 -3.67 53.03
N ARG A 157 -19.74 -2.63 52.85
CA ARG A 157 -19.53 -1.60 53.90
C ARG A 157 -20.83 -0.86 54.24
N ARG A 158 -21.63 -0.49 53.25
CA ARG A 158 -22.93 0.17 53.47
C ARG A 158 -23.94 -0.73 54.22
N GLN A 159 -23.82 -2.04 54.10
CA GLN A 159 -24.65 -3.02 54.77
C GLN A 159 -24.12 -3.40 56.18
N GLY A 160 -23.08 -2.75 56.70
CA GLY A 160 -22.44 -3.06 57.98
C GLY A 160 -21.71 -4.43 57.99
N ARG A 161 -21.46 -5.00 56.80
CA ARG A 161 -20.77 -6.31 56.69
C ARG A 161 -19.27 -6.12 56.51
N GLU A 162 -18.47 -6.99 57.10
CA GLU A 162 -17.02 -6.98 56.92
C GLU A 162 -16.63 -7.39 55.50
N PRO A 163 -15.90 -6.53 54.74
CA PRO A 163 -15.59 -6.80 53.33
C PRO A 163 -14.27 -7.57 53.12
N ARG A 164 -13.65 -8.20 54.15
CA ARG A 164 -12.29 -8.79 54.07
C ARG A 164 -12.03 -9.61 52.82
N GLY A 165 -12.83 -10.63 52.51
CA GLY A 165 -12.67 -11.49 51.35
C GLY A 165 -12.89 -10.76 50.02
N VAL A 166 -13.93 -9.90 49.97
CA VAL A 166 -14.32 -9.14 48.78
C VAL A 166 -13.29 -8.04 48.46
N SER A 167 -12.71 -7.38 49.49
CA SER A 167 -11.64 -6.40 49.36
C SER A 167 -10.38 -7.00 48.76
N GLY A 168 -9.99 -8.22 49.17
CA GLY A 168 -8.87 -8.93 48.55
C GLY A 168 -9.08 -9.27 47.07
N VAL A 169 -10.32 -9.58 46.67
CA VAL A 169 -10.68 -9.81 45.25
C VAL A 169 -10.55 -8.51 44.46
N ALA A 170 -11.09 -7.40 45.00
CA ALA A 170 -11.00 -6.08 44.35
C ALA A 170 -9.55 -5.64 44.18
N GLY A 171 -8.71 -5.77 45.23
CA GLY A 171 -7.30 -5.43 45.11
C GLY A 171 -6.52 -6.27 44.09
N ARG A 172 -6.86 -7.57 43.94
CA ARG A 172 -6.25 -8.37 42.86
C ARG A 172 -6.74 -7.96 41.48
N ALA A 173 -8.01 -7.60 41.35
CA ALA A 173 -8.58 -7.12 40.08
C ALA A 173 -7.93 -5.83 39.62
N TRP A 174 -7.72 -4.86 40.56
CA TRP A 174 -7.03 -3.61 40.28
C TRP A 174 -5.57 -3.83 39.85
N ARG A 175 -4.79 -4.58 40.59
CA ARG A 175 -3.39 -4.89 40.21
C ARG A 175 -3.29 -5.57 38.83
N LYS A 176 -4.30 -6.39 38.46
CA LYS A 176 -4.33 -6.98 37.15
C LYS A 176 -4.70 -5.96 36.06
N ALA A 177 -5.64 -5.05 36.35
CA ALA A 177 -6.03 -3.99 35.43
C ALA A 177 -4.86 -3.02 35.18
N GLU A 178 -4.19 -2.54 36.23
CA GLU A 178 -3.00 -1.68 36.14
C GLU A 178 -1.92 -2.32 35.23
N ARG A 179 -1.55 -3.58 35.55
CA ARG A 179 -0.56 -4.29 34.73
C ARG A 179 -0.95 -4.40 33.24
N LEU A 180 -2.23 -4.64 32.92
CA LEU A 180 -2.69 -4.71 31.53
C LEU A 180 -2.72 -3.34 30.86
N CYS A 181 -3.04 -2.28 31.60
CA CYS A 181 -2.95 -0.91 31.11
C CYS A 181 -1.49 -0.52 30.80
N ASP A 182 -0.57 -0.81 31.70
CA ASP A 182 0.86 -0.56 31.50
C ASP A 182 1.40 -1.33 30.29
N GLN A 183 1.03 -2.61 30.16
CA GLN A 183 1.40 -3.43 29.00
C GLN A 183 0.85 -2.86 27.68
N ALA A 184 -0.41 -2.41 27.67
CA ALA A 184 -1.01 -1.80 26.50
C ALA A 184 -0.38 -0.44 26.18
N GLY A 185 -0.07 0.39 27.19
CA GLY A 185 0.63 1.66 27.04
C GLY A 185 2.01 1.50 26.42
N ASN A 186 2.85 0.65 27.00
CA ASN A 186 4.19 0.36 26.47
C ASN A 186 4.14 -0.19 25.03
N ALA A 187 3.18 -1.09 24.75
CA ALA A 187 3.00 -1.60 23.40
C ALA A 187 2.52 -0.52 22.42
N GLN A 188 1.68 0.42 22.87
CA GLN A 188 1.23 1.56 22.05
C GLN A 188 2.41 2.46 21.66
N GLU A 189 3.31 2.75 22.58
CA GLU A 189 4.52 3.52 22.30
C GLU A 189 5.43 2.79 21.30
N ALA A 190 5.64 1.49 21.49
CA ALA A 190 6.40 0.67 20.54
C ALA A 190 5.75 0.67 19.14
N VAL A 191 4.42 0.58 19.06
CA VAL A 191 3.68 0.66 17.78
C VAL A 191 3.87 2.02 17.11
N GLN A 192 3.89 3.11 17.86
CA GLN A 192 4.17 4.44 17.31
C GLN A 192 5.59 4.54 16.75
N GLN A 193 6.59 4.03 17.49
CA GLN A 193 7.99 4.00 17.03
C GLN A 193 8.16 3.15 15.76
N ILE A 194 7.54 1.96 15.71
CA ILE A 194 7.54 1.09 14.52
C ILE A 194 6.90 1.82 13.33
N THR A 195 5.75 2.46 13.55
CA THR A 195 5.05 3.20 12.49
C THR A 195 5.89 4.34 11.94
N ALA A 196 6.62 5.04 12.81
CA ALA A 196 7.57 6.08 12.41
C ALA A 196 8.74 5.51 11.60
N ALA A 197 9.33 4.39 12.03
CA ALA A 197 10.45 3.73 11.34
C ALA A 197 10.07 3.17 9.95
N LEU A 198 8.79 2.88 9.71
CA LEU A 198 8.25 2.48 8.41
C LEU A 198 7.96 3.67 7.47
N ALA A 199 8.14 4.91 7.93
CA ALA A 199 7.96 6.10 7.09
C ALA A 199 9.17 6.33 6.17
N TRP A 200 9.03 7.27 5.24
CA TRP A 200 10.12 7.72 4.36
C TRP A 200 11.12 8.62 5.09
N PHE A 201 10.62 9.45 6.00
CA PHE A 201 11.36 10.50 6.67
C PHE A 201 11.22 10.38 8.18
N ASP A 202 12.28 10.73 8.89
CA ASP A 202 12.25 10.91 10.33
C ASP A 202 11.54 12.24 10.73
N ALA A 203 11.40 12.48 12.01
CA ALA A 203 10.77 13.70 12.53
C ALA A 203 11.53 14.99 12.17
N GLN A 204 12.80 14.89 11.77
CA GLN A 204 13.64 15.98 11.32
C GLN A 204 13.64 16.16 9.79
N GLY A 205 12.86 15.37 9.07
CA GLY A 205 12.77 15.40 7.61
C GLY A 205 13.97 14.78 6.88
N ARG A 206 14.78 13.96 7.58
CA ARG A 206 15.86 13.19 6.95
C ARG A 206 15.30 11.89 6.41
N LEU A 207 15.73 11.52 5.22
CA LEU A 207 15.34 10.24 4.63
C LEU A 207 15.90 9.07 5.46
N TYR A 208 15.04 8.12 5.83
CA TYR A 208 15.49 6.91 6.48
C TYR A 208 16.36 6.07 5.55
N CYS A 209 17.51 5.61 6.04
CA CYS A 209 18.20 4.48 5.44
C CYS A 209 17.71 3.17 6.08
N ARG A 210 17.83 2.06 5.36
CA ARG A 210 17.44 0.73 5.85
C ARG A 210 18.05 0.40 7.21
N GLN A 211 19.35 0.66 7.40
CA GLN A 211 20.05 0.30 8.64
C GLN A 211 19.46 1.02 9.86
N THR A 212 19.23 2.33 9.75
CA THR A 212 18.64 3.12 10.82
C THR A 212 17.19 2.68 11.11
N ALA A 213 16.40 2.48 10.05
CA ALA A 213 15.03 2.01 10.19
C ALA A 213 14.98 0.61 10.83
N GLN A 214 15.84 -0.33 10.41
CA GLN A 214 15.88 -1.68 10.98
C GLN A 214 16.29 -1.66 12.44
N ALA A 215 17.29 -0.86 12.83
CA ALA A 215 17.69 -0.72 14.21
C ALA A 215 16.53 -0.23 15.11
N GLN A 216 15.77 0.76 14.64
CA GLN A 216 14.57 1.25 15.35
C GLN A 216 13.46 0.21 15.42
N LEU A 217 13.22 -0.55 14.35
CA LEU A 217 12.25 -1.65 14.35
C LEU A 217 12.64 -2.74 15.34
N ASP A 218 13.92 -3.09 15.41
CA ASP A 218 14.43 -4.12 16.31
C ASP A 218 14.30 -3.68 17.78
N GLU A 219 14.68 -2.44 18.10
CA GLU A 219 14.54 -1.85 19.43
C GLU A 219 13.06 -1.80 19.87
N ALA A 220 12.18 -1.21 19.05
CA ALA A 220 10.77 -1.12 19.37
C ALA A 220 10.10 -2.50 19.45
N SER A 221 10.50 -3.46 18.61
CA SER A 221 9.95 -4.83 18.63
C SER A 221 10.28 -5.60 19.91
N GLN A 222 11.37 -5.26 20.62
CA GLN A 222 11.71 -5.87 21.92
C GLN A 222 10.69 -5.50 22.99
N GLN A 223 10.09 -4.31 22.92
CA GLN A 223 9.08 -3.84 23.86
C GLN A 223 7.72 -4.54 23.70
N LEU A 224 7.47 -5.17 22.55
CA LEU A 224 6.24 -5.91 22.26
C LEU A 224 6.26 -7.28 22.95
N GLN A 225 5.57 -7.41 24.08
CA GLN A 225 5.56 -8.65 24.88
C GLN A 225 4.35 -9.55 24.55
N GLY A 226 4.59 -10.86 24.57
CA GLY A 226 3.55 -11.89 24.42
C GLY A 226 3.42 -12.45 23.00
N THR A 227 2.78 -13.61 22.92
CA THR A 227 2.63 -14.39 21.67
C THR A 227 1.72 -13.74 20.64
N CYS A 228 0.85 -12.81 21.07
CA CYS A 228 -0.03 -12.08 20.15
C CYS A 228 0.74 -11.24 19.12
N TRP A 229 2.00 -10.89 19.39
CA TRP A 229 2.88 -10.13 18.53
C TRP A 229 3.75 -10.97 17.57
N SER A 230 3.67 -12.31 17.64
CA SER A 230 4.55 -13.19 16.86
C SER A 230 4.48 -12.95 15.35
N LYS A 231 3.27 -12.71 14.81
CA LYS A 231 3.08 -12.41 13.40
C LYS A 231 3.72 -11.06 13.03
N VAL A 232 3.49 -10.03 13.84
CA VAL A 232 4.07 -8.70 13.65
C VAL A 232 5.60 -8.78 13.68
N LYS A 233 6.18 -9.41 14.71
CA LYS A 233 7.64 -9.57 14.83
C LYS A 233 8.25 -10.28 13.63
N ARG A 234 7.56 -11.26 13.06
CA ARG A 234 8.00 -11.94 11.83
C ARG A 234 8.01 -10.99 10.64
N LEU A 235 6.96 -10.16 10.48
CA LEU A 235 6.88 -9.16 9.40
C LEU A 235 7.99 -8.12 9.53
N LEU A 236 8.26 -7.61 10.75
CA LEU A 236 9.29 -6.59 10.98
C LEU A 236 10.73 -7.08 10.74
N ARG A 237 10.96 -8.40 10.84
CA ARG A 237 12.26 -9.04 10.54
C ARG A 237 12.44 -9.43 9.08
N ASP A 238 11.37 -9.37 8.29
CA ASP A 238 11.42 -9.69 6.87
C ASP A 238 12.14 -8.57 6.11
N GLU A 239 13.20 -8.90 5.39
CA GLU A 239 13.98 -7.94 4.60
C GLU A 239 13.14 -7.15 3.61
N ARG A 240 12.03 -7.71 3.15
CA ARG A 240 11.11 -7.07 2.20
C ARG A 240 10.31 -5.93 2.81
N THR A 241 10.20 -5.86 4.14
CA THR A 241 9.45 -4.80 4.86
C THR A 241 10.03 -3.42 4.60
N LEU A 242 11.35 -3.31 4.50
CA LEU A 242 12.06 -2.06 4.25
C LEU A 242 12.51 -1.89 2.78
N ARG A 243 12.09 -2.78 1.87
CA ARG A 243 12.49 -2.70 0.46
C ARG A 243 12.10 -1.38 -0.20
N HIS A 244 11.03 -0.75 0.25
CA HIS A 244 10.63 0.56 -0.22
C HIS A 244 11.71 1.64 0.03
N LEU A 245 12.43 1.59 1.16
CA LEU A 245 13.52 2.52 1.47
C LEU A 245 14.73 2.31 0.54
N ASP A 246 15.09 1.05 0.28
CA ASP A 246 16.18 0.73 -0.65
C ASP A 246 15.89 1.29 -2.04
N ARG A 247 14.71 0.97 -2.59
CA ARG A 247 14.32 1.42 -3.93
C ARG A 247 14.31 2.95 -4.03
N LEU A 248 13.76 3.63 -3.03
CA LEU A 248 13.77 5.10 -3.04
C LEU A 248 15.20 5.64 -2.99
N SER A 249 16.06 5.07 -2.14
CA SER A 249 17.47 5.47 -2.03
C SER A 249 18.23 5.23 -3.34
N GLU A 250 18.03 4.09 -3.99
CA GLU A 250 18.62 3.75 -5.29
C GLU A 250 18.21 4.76 -6.37
N HIS A 251 16.91 5.04 -6.49
CA HIS A 251 16.39 6.00 -7.47
C HIS A 251 16.88 7.44 -7.21
N LEU A 252 16.90 7.86 -5.95
CA LEU A 252 17.39 9.19 -5.57
C LEU A 252 18.90 9.30 -5.83
N THR A 253 19.69 8.26 -5.55
CA THR A 253 21.13 8.24 -5.82
C THR A 253 21.43 8.29 -7.31
N SER A 254 20.64 7.57 -8.13
CA SER A 254 20.75 7.64 -9.58
C SER A 254 20.39 9.02 -10.15
N ALA A 255 19.41 9.71 -9.56
CA ALA A 255 18.98 11.04 -10.01
C ALA A 255 19.91 12.16 -9.55
N VAL A 256 20.48 12.04 -8.32
CA VAL A 256 21.36 13.02 -7.68
C VAL A 256 22.49 12.27 -6.97
N SER A 257 23.64 12.16 -7.63
CA SER A 257 24.80 11.40 -7.13
C SER A 257 25.47 12.07 -5.93
N GLU A 258 25.45 13.41 -5.86
CA GLU A 258 26.07 14.16 -4.77
C GLU A 258 25.24 14.05 -3.48
N PRO A 259 25.78 13.43 -2.38
CA PRO A 259 25.00 13.12 -1.17
C PRO A 259 24.46 14.36 -0.45
N MET A 260 25.26 15.41 -0.28
CA MET A 260 24.85 16.61 0.45
C MET A 260 23.70 17.32 -0.26
N LEU A 261 23.78 17.43 -1.59
CA LEU A 261 22.72 18.01 -2.40
C LEU A 261 21.43 17.15 -2.33
N ARG A 262 21.58 15.83 -2.45
CA ARG A 262 20.44 14.91 -2.34
C ARG A 262 19.72 15.05 -0.99
N ASP A 263 20.47 15.12 0.11
CA ASP A 263 19.90 15.29 1.46
C ASP A 263 19.22 16.66 1.61
N ALA A 264 19.82 17.74 1.10
CA ALA A 264 19.22 19.06 1.10
C ALA A 264 17.92 19.09 0.28
N LEU A 265 17.91 18.51 -0.93
CA LEU A 265 16.72 18.46 -1.78
C LEU A 265 15.59 17.61 -1.17
N THR A 266 15.91 16.50 -0.53
CA THR A 266 14.90 15.66 0.13
C THR A 266 14.30 16.33 1.37
N ARG A 267 15.11 17.05 2.18
CA ARG A 267 14.60 17.88 3.29
C ARG A 267 13.73 19.03 2.79
N LEU A 268 14.17 19.70 1.72
CA LEU A 268 13.38 20.76 1.08
C LEU A 268 12.01 20.24 0.63
N TRP A 269 11.98 19.04 0.01
CA TRP A 269 10.74 18.41 -0.41
C TRP A 269 9.84 18.09 0.78
N TYR A 270 10.39 17.50 1.85
CA TYR A 270 9.67 17.17 3.07
C TYR A 270 9.03 18.41 3.71
N MET A 271 9.80 19.50 3.87
CA MET A 271 9.29 20.77 4.42
C MET A 271 8.16 21.34 3.56
N ASN A 272 8.30 21.32 2.24
CA ASN A 272 7.25 21.77 1.32
C ASN A 272 5.97 20.90 1.42
N ASP A 273 6.10 19.60 1.67
CA ASP A 273 4.95 18.72 1.90
C ASP A 273 4.29 19.02 3.25
N GLN A 274 5.07 19.23 4.31
CA GLN A 274 4.56 19.63 5.63
C GLN A 274 3.83 20.97 5.61
N ILE A 275 4.29 21.97 4.85
CA ILE A 275 3.62 23.26 4.69
C ILE A 275 2.18 23.10 4.18
N ARG A 276 1.90 22.11 3.33
CA ARG A 276 0.54 21.88 2.81
C ARG A 276 -0.46 21.44 3.91
N GLN A 277 0.06 20.91 5.01
CA GLN A 277 -0.74 20.40 6.12
C GLN A 277 -0.70 21.33 7.34
N ALA A 278 0.32 22.17 7.45
CA ALA A 278 0.54 23.07 8.57
C ALA A 278 -0.33 24.32 8.50
N GLN A 279 -0.72 24.84 9.66
CA GLN A 279 -1.49 26.07 9.83
C GLN A 279 -0.81 27.03 10.83
N GLY A 280 -1.12 28.31 10.76
CA GLY A 280 -0.63 29.33 11.70
C GLY A 280 0.90 29.43 11.77
N ASP A 281 1.43 29.57 12.99
CA ASP A 281 2.85 29.79 13.26
C ASP A 281 3.74 28.64 12.78
N ALA A 282 3.24 27.41 12.80
CA ALA A 282 3.98 26.25 12.29
C ALA A 282 4.25 26.37 10.79
N CYS A 283 3.27 26.86 10.03
CA CYS A 283 3.42 27.11 8.59
C CYS A 283 4.47 28.21 8.33
N MET A 284 4.46 29.30 9.12
CA MET A 284 5.45 30.38 8.98
C MET A 284 6.87 29.90 9.28
N ARG A 285 7.07 29.13 10.35
CA ARG A 285 8.38 28.54 10.70
C ARG A 285 8.91 27.64 9.60
N LEU A 286 8.06 26.77 9.06
CA LEU A 286 8.45 25.88 7.95
C LEU A 286 8.86 26.68 6.71
N ARG A 287 8.14 27.76 6.36
CA ARG A 287 8.51 28.62 5.22
C ARG A 287 9.87 29.28 5.41
N GLN A 288 10.22 29.71 6.62
CA GLN A 288 11.56 30.24 6.92
C GLN A 288 12.64 29.16 6.73
N LEU A 289 12.40 27.92 7.22
CA LEU A 289 13.33 26.83 7.01
C LEU A 289 13.49 26.45 5.54
N VAL A 290 12.42 26.52 4.76
CA VAL A 290 12.47 26.29 3.30
C VAL A 290 13.40 27.29 2.63
N VAL A 291 13.36 28.59 2.98
CA VAL A 291 14.27 29.59 2.42
C VAL A 291 15.74 29.26 2.74
N ILE A 292 16.03 28.85 3.98
CA ILE A 292 17.39 28.46 4.38
C ILE A 292 17.87 27.26 3.57
N GLU A 293 17.02 26.23 3.43
CA GLU A 293 17.37 25.03 2.67
C GLU A 293 17.52 25.30 1.17
N GLN A 294 16.74 26.24 0.60
CA GLN A 294 16.92 26.70 -0.78
C GLN A 294 18.27 27.37 -0.99
N VAL A 295 18.69 28.23 -0.07
CA VAL A 295 20.03 28.88 -0.13
C VAL A 295 21.13 27.81 -0.04
N LEU A 296 20.96 26.77 0.79
CA LEU A 296 21.90 25.66 0.84
C LEU A 296 21.97 24.92 -0.49
N CYS A 297 20.82 24.57 -1.08
CA CYS A 297 20.76 23.91 -2.38
C CYS A 297 21.45 24.74 -3.48
N GLU A 298 21.23 26.06 -3.49
CA GLU A 298 21.86 27.00 -4.44
C GLU A 298 23.38 27.04 -4.31
N ARG A 299 23.88 27.01 -3.08
CA ARG A 299 25.34 26.94 -2.83
C ARG A 299 25.97 25.64 -3.25
N LEU A 300 25.23 24.51 -3.11
CA LEU A 300 25.71 23.20 -3.49
C LEU A 300 25.67 22.97 -5.01
N CYS A 301 24.67 23.52 -5.71
CA CYS A 301 24.51 23.34 -7.15
C CYS A 301 23.74 24.48 -7.79
N ALA A 302 24.35 25.16 -8.76
CA ALA A 302 23.72 26.27 -9.51
C ALA A 302 22.41 25.80 -10.23
N GLN A 303 22.32 24.55 -10.62
CA GLN A 303 21.14 23.96 -11.31
C GLN A 303 20.23 23.15 -10.38
N TRP A 304 20.22 23.45 -9.09
CA TRP A 304 19.49 22.70 -8.07
C TRP A 304 17.99 22.56 -8.36
N GLN A 305 17.35 23.55 -9.03
CA GLN A 305 15.93 23.48 -9.36
C GLN A 305 15.60 22.31 -10.30
N SER A 306 16.50 22.01 -11.25
CA SER A 306 16.36 20.88 -12.15
C SER A 306 16.51 19.55 -11.39
N ALA A 307 17.48 19.48 -10.48
CA ALA A 307 17.66 18.33 -9.59
C ALA A 307 16.43 18.15 -8.66
N TYR A 308 15.89 19.26 -8.11
CA TYR A 308 14.70 19.24 -7.26
C TYR A 308 13.48 18.70 -7.99
N ARG A 309 13.24 19.07 -9.25
CA ARG A 309 12.11 18.52 -10.03
C ARG A 309 12.21 17.01 -10.16
N ARG A 310 13.40 16.45 -10.40
CA ARG A 310 13.62 15.00 -10.46
C ARG A 310 13.37 14.34 -9.11
N VAL A 311 13.83 14.94 -8.01
CA VAL A 311 13.56 14.46 -6.65
C VAL A 311 12.08 14.53 -6.32
N ASP A 312 11.39 15.63 -6.64
CA ASP A 312 9.94 15.79 -6.45
C ASP A 312 9.15 14.74 -7.22
N GLU A 313 9.51 14.45 -8.46
CA GLU A 313 8.90 13.40 -9.26
C GLU A 313 9.09 12.03 -8.63
N LEU A 314 10.30 11.66 -8.23
CA LEU A 314 10.59 10.38 -7.59
C LEU A 314 9.82 10.21 -6.27
N LEU A 315 9.82 11.23 -5.40
CA LEU A 315 9.14 11.16 -4.11
C LEU A 315 7.60 11.12 -4.26
N ARG A 316 7.04 11.81 -5.24
CA ARG A 316 5.61 11.72 -5.57
C ARG A 316 5.20 10.34 -6.11
N HIS A 317 6.12 9.68 -6.80
CA HIS A 317 5.92 8.35 -7.38
C HIS A 317 6.45 7.21 -6.49
N ALA A 318 6.97 7.51 -5.32
CA ALA A 318 7.36 6.49 -4.37
C ALA A 318 6.13 5.77 -3.79
N VAL A 319 6.12 4.44 -3.83
CA VAL A 319 5.03 3.60 -3.34
C VAL A 319 5.55 2.64 -2.28
N ARG A 320 4.86 2.55 -1.15
CA ARG A 320 5.20 1.63 -0.04
C ARG A 320 4.02 0.80 0.46
N ALA A 321 2.83 1.05 -0.09
CA ALA A 321 1.61 0.45 0.41
C ALA A 321 0.65 0.12 -0.74
N SER A 322 -0.12 -0.92 -0.58
CA SER A 322 -1.10 -1.40 -1.53
C SER A 322 -2.47 -0.73 -1.41
N SER A 323 -2.56 0.46 -0.80
CA SER A 323 -3.84 1.18 -0.65
C SER A 323 -4.60 1.37 -1.97
N ALA A 324 -3.89 1.40 -3.09
CA ALA A 324 -4.48 1.45 -4.43
C ALA A 324 -5.34 0.19 -4.72
N VAL A 325 -4.82 -1.01 -4.41
CA VAL A 325 -5.55 -2.25 -4.64
C VAL A 325 -6.73 -2.38 -3.68
N GLU A 326 -6.60 -1.96 -2.42
CA GLU A 326 -7.71 -1.97 -1.47
C GLU A 326 -8.87 -1.05 -1.90
N CYS A 327 -8.56 0.09 -2.53
CA CYS A 327 -9.56 0.98 -3.10
C CYS A 327 -10.40 0.27 -4.18
N VAL A 328 -9.76 -0.43 -5.13
CA VAL A 328 -10.45 -1.18 -6.18
C VAL A 328 -11.18 -2.39 -5.60
N ASN A 329 -10.55 -3.11 -4.66
CA ASN A 329 -11.16 -4.25 -3.96
C ASN A 329 -12.46 -3.87 -3.26
N SER A 330 -12.52 -2.68 -2.64
CA SER A 330 -13.74 -2.21 -1.97
C SER A 330 -14.89 -2.05 -2.94
N VAL A 331 -14.62 -1.53 -4.15
CA VAL A 331 -15.62 -1.40 -5.22
C VAL A 331 -16.08 -2.76 -5.72
N VAL A 332 -15.17 -3.72 -5.91
CA VAL A 332 -15.51 -5.07 -6.34
C VAL A 332 -16.36 -5.79 -5.27
N ARG A 333 -16.00 -5.66 -4.00
CA ARG A 333 -16.76 -6.26 -2.87
C ARG A 333 -18.19 -5.71 -2.76
N MET A 334 -18.42 -4.42 -3.05
CA MET A 334 -19.79 -3.87 -3.10
C MET A 334 -20.67 -4.56 -4.14
N HIS A 335 -20.07 -5.01 -5.25
CA HIS A 335 -20.81 -5.75 -6.27
C HIS A 335 -21.10 -7.18 -5.88
N GLN A 336 -20.27 -7.81 -5.03
CA GLN A 336 -20.54 -9.13 -4.48
C GLN A 336 -21.86 -9.16 -3.67
N GLY A 337 -22.16 -8.10 -2.92
CA GLY A 337 -23.43 -7.98 -2.21
C GLY A 337 -24.67 -7.82 -3.09
N ARG A 338 -24.48 -7.39 -4.35
CA ARG A 338 -25.57 -7.11 -5.30
C ARG A 338 -25.74 -8.20 -6.37
N HIS A 339 -24.73 -9.00 -6.64
CA HIS A 339 -24.73 -10.02 -7.69
C HIS A 339 -24.53 -11.40 -7.06
N ARG A 340 -25.42 -12.35 -7.38
CA ARG A 340 -25.34 -13.73 -6.92
C ARG A 340 -24.09 -14.45 -7.46
N HIS A 341 -23.63 -14.05 -8.65
CA HIS A 341 -22.40 -14.53 -9.27
C HIS A 341 -21.69 -13.37 -9.97
N VAL A 342 -20.39 -13.22 -9.71
CA VAL A 342 -19.53 -12.29 -10.42
C VAL A 342 -18.66 -13.10 -11.37
N SER A 343 -19.03 -13.16 -12.66
CA SER A 343 -18.27 -13.87 -13.67
C SER A 343 -16.99 -13.10 -14.08
N GLN A 344 -16.03 -13.79 -14.74
CA GLN A 344 -14.85 -13.12 -15.30
C GLN A 344 -15.25 -11.98 -16.25
N GLY A 345 -16.18 -12.23 -17.17
CA GLY A 345 -16.62 -11.17 -18.10
C GLY A 345 -17.22 -9.94 -17.39
N LEU A 346 -17.88 -10.12 -16.23
CA LEU A 346 -18.36 -8.97 -15.44
C LEU A 346 -17.19 -8.22 -14.80
N LEU A 347 -16.14 -8.90 -14.36
CA LEU A 347 -14.91 -8.26 -13.89
C LEU A 347 -14.24 -7.48 -15.03
N ASP A 348 -14.15 -8.06 -16.22
CA ASP A 348 -13.57 -7.43 -17.39
C ASP A 348 -14.33 -6.15 -17.79
N LEU A 349 -15.67 -6.22 -17.81
CA LEU A 349 -16.50 -5.05 -18.07
C LEU A 349 -16.29 -3.94 -17.03
N LYS A 350 -16.18 -4.32 -15.76
CA LYS A 350 -15.91 -3.37 -14.67
C LYS A 350 -14.50 -2.80 -14.74
N ARG A 351 -13.52 -3.60 -15.11
CA ARG A 351 -12.15 -3.20 -15.31
C ARG A 351 -12.04 -2.18 -16.46
N LEU A 352 -12.68 -2.44 -17.59
CA LEU A 352 -12.75 -1.48 -18.69
C LEU A 352 -13.39 -0.16 -18.23
N TYR A 353 -14.58 -0.23 -17.62
CA TYR A 353 -15.24 0.96 -17.07
C TYR A 353 -14.37 1.72 -16.07
N TRP A 354 -13.72 1.01 -15.12
CA TRP A 354 -12.86 1.63 -14.13
C TRP A 354 -11.70 2.38 -14.77
N ASN A 355 -11.04 1.79 -15.74
CA ASN A 355 -9.85 2.34 -16.37
C ASN A 355 -10.16 3.52 -17.32
N CYS A 356 -11.37 3.58 -17.86
CA CYS A 356 -11.82 4.67 -18.73
C CYS A 356 -12.45 5.83 -17.95
N ARG A 357 -12.95 5.61 -16.73
CA ARG A 357 -13.66 6.65 -15.99
C ARG A 357 -12.74 7.78 -15.56
N VAL A 358 -13.20 9.01 -15.73
CA VAL A 358 -12.46 10.21 -15.29
C VAL A 358 -12.67 10.43 -13.79
N PHE A 359 -11.60 10.71 -13.06
CA PHE A 359 -11.67 11.07 -11.65
C PHE A 359 -12.32 12.46 -11.48
N ARG A 360 -13.32 12.54 -10.63
CA ARG A 360 -14.08 13.79 -10.37
C ARG A 360 -13.39 14.71 -9.39
N GLU A 361 -12.59 14.15 -8.48
CA GLU A 361 -11.99 14.86 -7.34
C GLU A 361 -10.57 14.37 -7.05
N GLY A 362 -9.88 15.08 -6.16
CA GLY A 362 -8.54 14.74 -5.68
C GLY A 362 -7.42 15.04 -6.68
N LYS A 363 -6.23 14.54 -6.39
CA LYS A 363 -4.99 14.81 -7.17
C LYS A 363 -5.03 14.30 -8.62
N ARG A 364 -5.98 13.41 -8.94
CA ARG A 364 -6.15 12.81 -10.28
C ARG A 364 -7.34 13.41 -11.06
N LYS A 365 -7.98 14.45 -10.53
CA LYS A 365 -9.16 15.09 -11.15
C LYS A 365 -8.93 15.40 -12.62
N GLY A 366 -9.94 15.08 -13.44
CA GLY A 366 -9.96 15.37 -14.87
C GLY A 366 -9.22 14.37 -15.74
N LYS A 367 -8.63 13.30 -15.17
CA LYS A 367 -7.91 12.25 -15.91
C LYS A 367 -8.49 10.88 -15.58
N SER A 368 -8.44 9.97 -16.54
CA SER A 368 -8.74 8.54 -16.31
C SER A 368 -7.49 7.79 -15.86
N PRO A 369 -7.62 6.55 -15.31
CA PRO A 369 -6.49 5.68 -15.06
C PRO A 369 -5.61 5.44 -16.30
N TYR A 370 -6.19 5.23 -17.46
CA TYR A 370 -5.41 5.05 -18.70
C TYR A 370 -4.68 6.34 -19.12
N ASP A 371 -5.30 7.53 -19.00
CA ASP A 371 -4.60 8.80 -19.26
C ASP A 371 -3.39 8.99 -18.33
N LEU A 372 -3.55 8.63 -17.05
CA LEU A 372 -2.47 8.72 -16.05
C LEU A 372 -1.35 7.71 -16.31
N LEU A 373 -1.68 6.56 -16.90
CA LEU A 373 -0.71 5.56 -17.34
C LEU A 373 -0.02 5.96 -18.67
N GLY A 374 -0.45 7.06 -19.27
CA GLY A 374 0.07 7.56 -20.56
C GLY A 374 -0.51 6.84 -21.78
N LEU A 375 -1.64 6.14 -21.61
CA LEU A 375 -2.38 5.54 -22.71
C LEU A 375 -3.53 6.45 -23.12
N HIS A 376 -3.41 7.08 -24.28
CA HIS A 376 -4.47 7.92 -24.82
C HIS A 376 -5.46 7.06 -25.59
N LEU A 377 -6.72 7.11 -25.17
CA LEU A 377 -7.77 6.33 -25.81
C LEU A 377 -8.43 7.14 -26.94
N PRO A 378 -8.93 6.48 -28.00
CA PRO A 378 -9.65 7.16 -29.06
C PRO A 378 -11.00 7.76 -28.60
N SER A 379 -11.51 7.34 -27.45
CA SER A 379 -12.68 7.90 -26.78
C SER A 379 -12.56 7.73 -25.26
N SER A 380 -12.95 8.75 -24.50
CA SER A 380 -13.13 8.67 -23.04
C SER A 380 -14.45 7.97 -22.64
N ASP A 381 -15.37 7.78 -23.57
CA ASP A 381 -16.61 7.04 -23.35
C ASP A 381 -16.39 5.54 -23.58
N TRP A 382 -16.37 4.78 -22.49
CA TRP A 382 -16.22 3.32 -22.53
C TRP A 382 -17.33 2.61 -23.32
N GLY A 383 -18.53 3.21 -23.44
CA GLY A 383 -19.63 2.70 -24.26
C GLY A 383 -19.31 2.78 -25.74
N GLN A 384 -18.64 3.84 -26.20
CA GLN A 384 -18.14 3.94 -27.58
C GLN A 384 -17.00 2.96 -27.84
N LEU A 385 -16.12 2.73 -26.86
CA LEU A 385 -15.06 1.72 -26.98
C LEU A 385 -15.66 0.31 -27.17
N LEU A 386 -16.74 -0.04 -26.47
CA LEU A 386 -17.40 -1.34 -26.61
C LEU A 386 -18.00 -1.56 -28.00
N GLN A 387 -18.17 -0.53 -28.81
CA GLN A 387 -18.66 -0.64 -30.19
C GLN A 387 -17.52 -0.87 -31.19
N MET A 388 -16.26 -0.68 -30.80
CA MET A 388 -15.09 -0.91 -31.64
C MET A 388 -14.72 -2.39 -31.67
N THR A 389 -14.16 -2.85 -32.79
CA THR A 389 -13.48 -4.15 -32.82
C THR A 389 -12.08 -4.06 -32.17
N PRO A 390 -11.50 -5.17 -31.71
CA PRO A 390 -10.11 -5.17 -31.20
C PRO A 390 -9.11 -4.63 -32.23
N GLU A 391 -9.31 -4.94 -33.52
CA GLU A 391 -8.48 -4.50 -34.64
C GLU A 391 -8.54 -2.98 -34.84
N GLU A 392 -9.75 -2.41 -34.84
CA GLU A 392 -9.97 -0.96 -34.94
C GLU A 392 -9.33 -0.22 -33.73
N LEU A 393 -9.49 -0.76 -32.52
CA LEU A 393 -8.86 -0.19 -31.35
C LEU A 393 -7.34 -0.24 -31.45
N GLY A 394 -6.78 -1.39 -31.85
CA GLY A 394 -5.34 -1.57 -32.02
C GLY A 394 -4.74 -0.60 -33.02
N GLN A 395 -5.38 -0.43 -34.19
CA GLN A 395 -4.94 0.53 -35.19
C GLN A 395 -4.94 1.97 -34.68
N LYS A 396 -6.00 2.39 -33.96
CA LYS A 396 -6.08 3.74 -33.39
C LYS A 396 -5.06 4.00 -32.28
N LEU A 397 -4.66 2.97 -31.53
CA LEU A 397 -3.61 3.10 -30.52
C LEU A 397 -2.20 3.17 -31.11
N LEU A 398 -1.97 2.59 -32.32
CA LEU A 398 -0.67 2.65 -33.01
C LEU A 398 -0.45 3.99 -33.73
N THR A 399 -1.51 4.73 -34.03
CA THR A 399 -1.46 6.01 -34.76
C THR A 399 -1.34 7.24 -33.84
N GLN A 400 -1.30 7.02 -32.55
CA GLN A 400 -1.11 8.05 -31.52
C GLN A 400 0.31 7.99 -30.91
#